data_662112abc6aa5cebb1fa173752b19cad
#
_entry.id   662112abc6aa5cebb1fa173752b19cad
#
_cell.length_a   1.000
_cell.length_b   1.000
_cell.length_c   1.000
_cell.angle_alpha   90.00
_cell.angle_beta   90.00
_cell.angle_gamma   90.00
#
_symmetry.space_group_name_H-M   'P 1'
#
loop_
_entity.id
_entity.type
_entity.pdbx_description
1 polymer ?
#
loop_
_entity_poly.entity_id
_entity_poly.type
_entity_poly.pdbx_seq_one_letter_code
_entity_poly.pdbx_strand_id
1 'polypeptide(L)'
;MKVFVHVFLLLVCLSQLSLTAQNKITLSGKVTDQQGTPLSLVTIAVENTVSGTYTHDSGLYSLQVSPGKHTFVVSSLGYQTIKTSLDLHHDKTLDFKLEESSVSISPVEVYGKTQSQQVRESALSVNALDVKPVINSLNSLNELVNRTSGVKIREEGGVGSDFDLSINGLSGNSVRYFIDGIPLDSKGSYVTLANLPVNLIDRVEIYKGVVPASLGTDALGGAVNIITQAEKKSFMDASYSIGSFHTHRANLNAQFMERHTGLVVRPAIGISYSKNDYRMKDVQMRNETGDQFIYGNPKRFHDGYFSLLAQIEAGITGKFWADELFVSASYSKTDKELQTGSIQTKVY
;
A
#
# COMPACT_ATOMS: atom_id res chain seq x y z
N MET A 1 -31.97 7.25 22.69
CA MET A 1 -31.88 5.99 23.45
C MET A 1 -31.98 4.75 22.60
N LYS A 2 -32.92 4.63 21.63
CA LYS A 2 -33.02 3.44 20.74
C LYS A 2 -31.80 3.23 19.84
N VAL A 3 -31.17 4.25 19.29
CA VAL A 3 -29.97 4.15 18.42
C VAL A 3 -28.74 3.63 19.18
N PHE A 4 -28.56 4.05 20.43
CA PHE A 4 -27.45 3.60 21.30
C PHE A 4 -27.54 2.10 21.62
N VAL A 5 -28.77 1.58 21.79
CA VAL A 5 -28.99 0.16 22.07
C VAL A 5 -28.67 -0.69 20.83
N HIS A 6 -28.99 -0.22 19.62
CA HIS A 6 -28.66 -0.97 18.39
C HIS A 6 -27.15 -0.96 18.10
N VAL A 7 -26.46 0.15 18.36
CA VAL A 7 -25.00 0.24 18.22
C VAL A 7 -24.30 -0.67 19.25
N PHE A 8 -24.79 -0.72 20.49
CA PHE A 8 -24.26 -1.60 21.53
C PHE A 8 -24.51 -3.09 21.19
N LEU A 9 -25.69 -3.44 20.66
CA LEU A 9 -25.99 -4.81 20.21
C LEU A 9 -25.10 -5.22 19.02
N LEU A 10 -24.84 -4.30 18.09
CA LEU A 10 -23.92 -4.54 16.97
C LEU A 10 -22.48 -4.78 17.44
N LEU A 11 -22.02 -4.02 18.42
CA LEU A 11 -20.70 -4.19 19.04
C LEU A 11 -20.57 -5.53 19.79
N VAL A 12 -21.62 -5.97 20.47
CA VAL A 12 -21.66 -7.28 21.17
C VAL A 12 -21.71 -8.45 20.16
N CYS A 13 -22.38 -8.30 19.02
CA CYS A 13 -22.35 -9.31 17.95
C CYS A 13 -20.98 -9.43 17.28
N LEU A 14 -20.22 -8.31 17.14
CA LEU A 14 -18.86 -8.34 16.60
C LEU A 14 -17.84 -9.00 17.58
N SER A 15 -18.12 -9.05 18.87
CA SER A 15 -17.23 -9.68 19.86
C SER A 15 -17.24 -11.21 19.84
N GLN A 16 -18.12 -11.83 19.07
CA GLN A 16 -18.22 -13.30 18.92
C GLN A 16 -17.33 -13.86 17.78
N LEU A 17 -16.47 -13.02 17.15
CA LEU A 17 -15.42 -13.52 16.27
C LEU A 17 -14.39 -14.28 17.11
N SER A 18 -14.63 -15.58 17.26
CA SER A 18 -13.68 -16.50 17.87
C SER A 18 -12.37 -16.43 17.09
N LEU A 19 -11.31 -15.87 17.69
CA LEU A 19 -9.95 -16.07 17.22
C LEU A 19 -9.69 -17.58 17.29
N THR A 20 -9.79 -18.27 16.18
CA THR A 20 -9.22 -19.62 16.05
C THR A 20 -7.72 -19.47 16.16
N ALA A 21 -7.17 -19.82 17.33
CA ALA A 21 -5.74 -19.97 17.49
C ALA A 21 -5.28 -20.99 16.44
N GLN A 22 -4.49 -20.56 15.46
CA GLN A 22 -3.87 -21.46 14.51
C GLN A 22 -2.95 -22.38 15.30
N ASN A 23 -3.29 -23.67 15.36
CA ASN A 23 -2.38 -24.67 15.89
C ASN A 23 -1.08 -24.61 15.08
N LYS A 24 0.01 -24.20 15.73
CA LYS A 24 1.33 -24.19 15.12
C LYS A 24 2.02 -25.53 15.45
N ILE A 25 2.71 -26.06 14.47
CA ILE A 25 3.51 -27.27 14.58
C ILE A 25 4.97 -26.85 14.64
N THR A 26 5.73 -27.50 15.50
CA THR A 26 7.16 -27.26 15.67
C THR A 26 7.96 -28.26 14.85
N LEU A 27 8.72 -27.75 13.88
CA LEU A 27 9.79 -28.50 13.23
C LEU A 27 11.10 -28.16 13.94
N SER A 28 11.78 -29.17 14.48
CA SER A 28 13.06 -29.00 15.16
C SER A 28 14.08 -30.02 14.65
N GLY A 29 15.34 -29.82 14.94
CA GLY A 29 16.40 -30.73 14.53
C GLY A 29 17.78 -30.10 14.63
N LYS A 30 18.76 -30.80 14.06
CA LYS A 30 20.15 -30.39 14.01
C LYS A 30 20.66 -30.33 12.58
N VAL A 31 21.48 -29.33 12.28
CA VAL A 31 22.18 -29.23 10.99
C VAL A 31 23.66 -29.44 11.20
N THR A 32 24.23 -30.37 10.41
CA THR A 32 25.65 -30.73 10.48
C THR A 32 26.26 -30.75 9.06
N ASP A 33 27.58 -30.71 9.00
CA ASP A 33 28.33 -31.07 7.77
C ASP A 33 28.38 -32.59 7.56
N GLN A 34 29.06 -33.06 6.51
CA GLN A 34 29.24 -34.46 6.20
C GLN A 34 30.06 -35.21 7.28
N GLN A 35 30.90 -34.49 8.02
CA GLN A 35 31.77 -35.00 9.10
C GLN A 35 31.00 -35.04 10.44
N GLY A 36 29.79 -34.51 10.51
CA GLY A 36 28.96 -34.46 11.72
C GLY A 36 29.22 -33.26 12.59
N THR A 37 29.99 -32.25 12.14
CA THR A 37 30.24 -31.00 12.85
C THR A 37 28.99 -30.16 12.83
N PRO A 38 28.52 -29.59 13.95
CA PRO A 38 27.37 -28.71 13.99
C PRO A 38 27.62 -27.44 13.18
N LEU A 39 26.65 -27.01 12.37
CA LEU A 39 26.72 -25.79 11.59
C LEU A 39 25.84 -24.69 12.22
N SER A 40 26.47 -23.59 12.60
CA SER A 40 25.77 -22.38 13.09
C SER A 40 25.34 -21.48 11.93
N LEU A 41 24.34 -20.64 12.19
CA LEU A 41 23.82 -19.63 11.25
C LEU A 41 23.34 -20.21 9.91
N VAL A 42 22.98 -21.49 9.87
CA VAL A 42 22.29 -22.09 8.73
C VAL A 42 20.85 -21.58 8.70
N THR A 43 20.41 -21.05 7.58
CA THR A 43 19.04 -20.58 7.41
C THR A 43 18.13 -21.75 7.00
N ILE A 44 17.02 -21.91 7.72
CA ILE A 44 15.92 -22.81 7.39
C ILE A 44 14.68 -21.96 7.12
N ALA A 45 14.24 -21.90 5.88
CA ALA A 45 13.10 -21.08 5.45
C ALA A 45 12.02 -21.93 4.79
N VAL A 46 10.76 -21.51 4.90
CA VAL A 46 9.65 -22.10 4.15
C VAL A 46 9.51 -21.36 2.83
N GLU A 47 9.62 -22.10 1.72
CA GLU A 47 9.58 -21.55 0.37
C GLU A 47 8.29 -20.75 0.13
N ASN A 48 8.38 -19.59 -0.51
CA ASN A 48 7.27 -18.67 -0.79
C ASN A 48 6.56 -18.09 0.45
N THR A 49 7.22 -18.07 1.61
CA THR A 49 6.70 -17.45 2.84
C THR A 49 7.77 -16.58 3.49
N VAL A 50 7.39 -15.82 4.51
CA VAL A 50 8.32 -15.08 5.39
C VAL A 50 8.73 -15.89 6.62
N SER A 51 8.32 -17.15 6.74
CA SER A 51 8.61 -17.99 7.89
C SER A 51 9.97 -18.66 7.74
N GLY A 52 10.83 -18.47 8.71
CA GLY A 52 12.16 -19.07 8.75
C GLY A 52 12.81 -18.95 10.11
N THR A 53 13.92 -19.66 10.29
CA THR A 53 14.78 -19.65 11.48
C THR A 53 16.23 -19.88 11.06
N TYR A 54 17.14 -19.78 12.00
CA TYR A 54 18.55 -20.11 11.81
C TYR A 54 19.05 -21.02 12.95
N THR A 55 20.11 -21.78 12.67
CA THR A 55 20.73 -22.64 13.68
C THR A 55 21.56 -21.86 14.67
N HIS A 56 21.52 -22.27 15.93
CA HIS A 56 22.43 -21.80 16.99
C HIS A 56 23.82 -22.43 16.84
N ASP A 57 24.77 -22.07 17.73
CA ASP A 57 26.15 -22.57 17.71
C ASP A 57 26.25 -24.10 17.84
N SER A 58 25.28 -24.73 18.48
CA SER A 58 25.15 -26.18 18.56
C SER A 58 24.58 -26.86 17.32
N GLY A 59 24.26 -26.10 16.27
CA GLY A 59 23.60 -26.57 15.06
C GLY A 59 22.10 -26.88 15.22
N LEU A 60 21.51 -26.59 16.40
CA LEU A 60 20.10 -26.86 16.67
C LEU A 60 19.22 -25.75 16.10
N TYR A 61 18.04 -26.12 15.60
CA TYR A 61 17.02 -25.18 15.12
C TYR A 61 15.63 -25.56 15.61
N SER A 62 14.74 -24.59 15.64
CA SER A 62 13.31 -24.75 15.90
C SER A 62 12.53 -23.75 15.08
N LEU A 63 11.53 -24.22 14.32
CA LEU A 63 10.69 -23.43 13.45
C LEU A 63 9.22 -23.77 13.64
N GLN A 64 8.38 -22.77 13.88
CA GLN A 64 6.94 -22.95 13.98
C GLN A 64 6.26 -22.68 12.64
N VAL A 65 5.48 -23.65 12.16
CA VAL A 65 4.72 -23.57 10.90
C VAL A 65 3.28 -23.98 11.11
N SER A 66 2.40 -23.58 10.20
CA SER A 66 1.02 -24.08 10.17
C SER A 66 0.99 -25.55 9.71
N PRO A 67 -0.04 -26.35 10.10
CA PRO A 67 -0.25 -27.68 9.55
C PRO A 67 -0.37 -27.66 8.02
N GLY A 68 0.18 -28.68 7.35
CA GLY A 68 0.07 -28.87 5.91
C GLY A 68 1.40 -29.12 5.21
N LYS A 69 1.35 -29.10 3.87
CA LYS A 69 2.51 -29.37 3.01
C LYS A 69 3.35 -28.08 2.84
N HIS A 70 4.64 -28.18 3.21
CA HIS A 70 5.62 -27.11 3.09
C HIS A 70 6.88 -27.60 2.39
N THR A 71 7.52 -26.73 1.63
CA THR A 71 8.87 -26.95 1.09
C THR A 71 9.84 -26.11 1.91
N PHE A 72 10.77 -26.79 2.57
CA PHE A 72 11.83 -26.16 3.36
C PHE A 72 13.09 -25.99 2.52
N VAL A 73 13.68 -24.82 2.61
CA VAL A 73 14.96 -24.48 1.98
C VAL A 73 15.98 -24.31 3.08
N VAL A 74 17.01 -25.15 3.09
CA VAL A 74 18.11 -25.12 4.06
C VAL A 74 19.36 -24.66 3.35
N SER A 75 19.93 -23.54 3.76
CA SER A 75 21.07 -22.91 3.09
C SER A 75 22.09 -22.34 4.07
N SER A 76 23.37 -22.45 3.72
CA SER A 76 24.48 -21.83 4.44
C SER A 76 25.60 -21.47 3.45
N LEU A 77 26.38 -20.44 3.82
CA LEU A 77 27.50 -20.00 3.00
C LEU A 77 28.57 -21.13 2.92
N GLY A 78 28.97 -21.47 1.71
CA GLY A 78 29.96 -22.54 1.47
C GLY A 78 29.35 -23.96 1.41
N TYR A 79 28.03 -24.11 1.50
CA TYR A 79 27.33 -25.40 1.44
C TYR A 79 26.28 -25.45 0.33
N GLN A 80 25.98 -26.65 -0.16
CA GLN A 80 24.90 -26.84 -1.14
C GLN A 80 23.54 -26.66 -0.48
N THR A 81 22.65 -25.89 -1.14
CA THR A 81 21.29 -25.68 -0.65
C THR A 81 20.45 -26.92 -0.81
N ILE A 82 19.78 -27.36 0.26
CA ILE A 82 18.84 -28.47 0.26
C ILE A 82 17.41 -27.95 0.20
N LYS A 83 16.57 -28.54 -0.66
CA LYS A 83 15.13 -28.34 -0.67
C LYS A 83 14.41 -29.63 -0.31
N THR A 84 13.55 -29.58 0.70
CA THR A 84 12.81 -30.76 1.19
C THR A 84 11.34 -30.40 1.37
N SER A 85 10.46 -31.18 0.73
CA SER A 85 9.00 -31.03 0.90
C SER A 85 8.48 -32.00 1.95
N LEU A 86 7.78 -31.48 2.94
CA LEU A 86 7.20 -32.23 4.06
C LEU A 86 5.74 -31.86 4.23
N ASP A 87 4.94 -32.86 4.57
CA ASP A 87 3.56 -32.69 5.03
C ASP A 87 3.55 -32.85 6.55
N LEU A 88 3.27 -31.73 7.25
CA LEU A 88 3.39 -31.65 8.70
C LEU A 88 2.00 -31.52 9.34
N HIS A 89 1.64 -32.49 10.17
CA HIS A 89 0.41 -32.50 10.97
C HIS A 89 0.66 -32.57 12.47
N HIS A 90 1.90 -32.89 12.87
CA HIS A 90 2.36 -33.00 14.24
C HIS A 90 3.80 -32.46 14.34
N ASP A 91 4.24 -32.17 15.54
CA ASP A 91 5.63 -31.81 15.83
C ASP A 91 6.58 -32.90 15.27
N LYS A 92 7.62 -32.45 14.60
CA LYS A 92 8.56 -33.34 13.92
C LYS A 92 10.00 -32.89 14.16
N THR A 93 10.86 -33.87 14.41
CA THR A 93 12.31 -33.67 14.42
C THR A 93 12.90 -34.13 13.10
N LEU A 94 13.70 -33.27 12.45
CA LEU A 94 14.38 -33.56 11.21
C LEU A 94 15.79 -32.97 11.20
N ASP A 95 16.79 -33.82 11.02
CA ASP A 95 18.19 -33.39 10.92
C ASP A 95 18.57 -33.19 9.45
N PHE A 96 19.42 -32.21 9.17
CA PHE A 96 19.97 -31.96 7.84
C PHE A 96 21.48 -32.12 7.85
N LYS A 97 22.01 -32.77 6.79
CA LYS A 97 23.45 -32.81 6.51
C LYS A 97 23.74 -32.04 5.25
N LEU A 98 24.56 -31.00 5.37
CA LEU A 98 24.96 -30.16 4.23
C LEU A 98 26.29 -30.65 3.65
N GLU A 99 26.38 -30.61 2.33
CA GLU A 99 27.61 -30.87 1.59
C GLU A 99 28.33 -29.57 1.29
N GLU A 100 29.65 -29.54 1.46
CA GLU A 100 30.43 -28.36 1.08
C GLU A 100 30.33 -28.11 -0.42
N SER A 101 30.15 -26.87 -0.78
CA SER A 101 30.10 -26.43 -2.17
C SER A 101 31.38 -25.67 -2.50
N SER A 102 32.17 -26.17 -3.42
CA SER A 102 33.33 -25.48 -3.99
C SER A 102 32.95 -24.40 -5.02
N VAL A 103 31.66 -24.26 -5.31
CA VAL A 103 31.16 -23.28 -6.25
C VAL A 103 30.92 -21.97 -5.48
N SER A 104 31.53 -20.88 -5.94
CA SER A 104 31.21 -19.53 -5.51
C SER A 104 29.69 -19.33 -5.60
N ILE A 105 29.02 -19.41 -4.47
CA ILE A 105 27.58 -19.21 -4.40
C ILE A 105 27.33 -17.72 -4.59
N SER A 106 26.78 -17.34 -5.74
CA SER A 106 25.98 -16.12 -5.77
C SER A 106 24.94 -16.26 -4.66
N PRO A 107 24.81 -15.32 -3.71
CA PRO A 107 23.84 -15.45 -2.65
C PRO A 107 22.48 -15.77 -3.29
N VAL A 108 21.91 -16.92 -2.95
CA VAL A 108 20.51 -17.20 -3.29
C VAL A 108 19.71 -16.29 -2.37
N GLU A 109 19.49 -15.07 -2.83
CA GLU A 109 18.52 -14.20 -2.19
C GLU A 109 17.16 -14.88 -2.34
N VAL A 110 16.71 -15.55 -1.27
CA VAL A 110 15.35 -16.09 -1.13
C VAL A 110 14.34 -14.95 -0.90
N TYR A 111 14.75 -13.72 -1.11
CA TYR A 111 13.85 -12.60 -1.28
C TYR A 111 13.36 -12.64 -2.72
N GLY A 112 12.19 -13.23 -2.94
CA GLY A 112 11.47 -12.96 -4.18
C GLY A 112 11.49 -11.44 -4.36
N LYS A 113 12.05 -10.95 -5.49
CA LYS A 113 12.04 -9.51 -5.80
C LYS A 113 10.61 -9.03 -5.67
N THR A 114 10.38 -7.98 -4.90
CA THR A 114 9.07 -7.35 -4.88
C THR A 114 8.72 -6.90 -6.30
N GLN A 115 7.44 -6.83 -6.61
CA GLN A 115 7.02 -6.34 -7.93
C GLN A 115 7.58 -4.95 -8.22
N SER A 116 7.65 -4.08 -7.22
CA SER A 116 8.29 -2.76 -7.33
C SER A 116 9.76 -2.85 -7.66
N GLN A 117 10.47 -3.83 -7.15
CA GLN A 117 11.89 -4.04 -7.47
C GLN A 117 12.07 -4.57 -8.91
N GLN A 118 11.21 -5.48 -9.36
CA GLN A 118 11.21 -5.96 -10.74
C GLN A 118 10.93 -4.82 -11.73
N VAL A 119 9.97 -3.96 -11.40
CA VAL A 119 9.64 -2.77 -12.22
C VAL A 119 10.83 -1.81 -12.28
N ARG A 120 11.49 -1.53 -11.15
CA ARG A 120 12.69 -0.67 -11.10
C ARG A 120 13.88 -1.19 -11.91
N GLU A 121 14.01 -2.50 -12.04
CA GLU A 121 15.07 -3.15 -12.82
C GLU A 121 14.71 -3.32 -14.30
N SER A 122 13.51 -2.89 -14.73
CA SER A 122 13.11 -2.90 -16.12
C SER A 122 13.96 -1.93 -16.95
N ALA A 123 13.96 -2.10 -18.27
CA ALA A 123 14.70 -1.24 -19.21
C ALA A 123 14.17 0.20 -19.29
N LEU A 124 13.08 0.51 -18.58
CA LEU A 124 12.45 1.83 -18.58
C LEU A 124 12.95 2.67 -17.39
N SER A 125 13.01 3.99 -17.57
CA SER A 125 13.29 4.94 -16.48
C SER A 125 12.06 5.08 -15.59
N VAL A 126 11.85 4.11 -14.69
CA VAL A 126 10.70 4.06 -13.79
C VAL A 126 11.14 4.02 -12.33
N ASN A 127 10.46 4.80 -11.51
CA ASN A 127 10.56 4.72 -10.05
C ASN A 127 9.28 4.05 -9.53
N ALA A 128 9.42 2.86 -8.97
CA ALA A 128 8.32 2.18 -8.30
C ALA A 128 8.44 2.38 -6.78
N LEU A 129 7.41 2.97 -6.18
CA LEU A 129 7.33 3.28 -4.76
C LEU A 129 6.34 2.32 -4.10
N ASP A 130 6.82 1.52 -3.16
CA ASP A 130 5.95 0.69 -2.33
C ASP A 130 5.19 1.58 -1.34
N VAL A 131 3.88 1.40 -1.25
CA VAL A 131 3.01 2.17 -0.35
C VAL A 131 2.87 1.49 1.02
N LYS A 132 3.07 0.17 1.10
CA LYS A 132 2.95 -0.61 2.35
C LYS A 132 3.67 0.00 3.58
N PRO A 133 4.90 0.54 3.46
CA PRO A 133 5.60 1.14 4.61
C PRO A 133 4.94 2.42 5.14
N VAL A 134 4.09 3.07 4.35
CA VAL A 134 3.49 4.38 4.69
C VAL A 134 1.96 4.33 4.87
N ILE A 135 1.34 3.17 4.71
CA ILE A 135 -0.12 2.97 4.87
C ILE A 135 -0.61 3.52 6.22
N ASN A 136 0.15 3.30 7.29
CA ASN A 136 -0.20 3.73 8.65
C ASN A 136 0.36 5.12 9.00
N SER A 137 0.93 5.84 8.03
CA SER A 137 1.39 7.20 8.24
C SER A 137 0.31 8.21 7.80
N LEU A 138 0.38 9.42 8.35
CA LEU A 138 -0.52 10.53 7.97
C LEU A 138 -0.21 11.11 6.59
N ASN A 139 0.79 10.56 5.89
CA ASN A 139 1.26 11.07 4.61
C ASN A 139 0.18 10.90 3.54
N SER A 140 -0.03 11.92 2.75
CA SER A 140 -0.84 11.84 1.55
C SER A 140 -0.05 11.14 0.44
N LEU A 141 -0.76 10.63 -0.57
CA LEU A 141 -0.11 10.08 -1.76
C LEU A 141 0.80 11.12 -2.44
N ASN A 142 0.36 12.39 -2.46
CA ASN A 142 1.16 13.50 -2.97
C ASN A 142 2.51 13.63 -2.26
N GLU A 143 2.53 13.52 -0.94
CA GLU A 143 3.77 13.61 -0.17
C GLU A 143 4.71 12.46 -0.47
N LEU A 144 4.18 11.23 -0.63
CA LEU A 144 4.97 10.06 -1.02
C LEU A 144 5.59 10.26 -2.41
N VAL A 145 4.79 10.68 -3.38
CA VAL A 145 5.25 10.91 -4.76
C VAL A 145 6.27 12.05 -4.83
N ASN A 146 6.08 13.11 -4.05
CA ASN A 146 6.99 14.27 -4.00
C ASN A 146 8.41 13.92 -3.46
N ARG A 147 8.57 12.79 -2.77
CA ARG A 147 9.89 12.29 -2.33
C ARG A 147 10.70 11.64 -3.45
N THR A 148 10.09 11.45 -4.61
CA THR A 148 10.75 10.82 -5.76
C THR A 148 11.67 11.81 -6.47
N SER A 149 12.90 11.42 -6.75
CA SER A 149 13.83 12.24 -7.53
C SER A 149 13.25 12.62 -8.88
N GLY A 150 13.36 13.89 -9.28
CA GLY A 150 12.82 14.42 -10.54
C GLY A 150 11.32 14.65 -10.54
N VAL A 151 10.63 14.45 -9.42
CA VAL A 151 9.21 14.75 -9.25
C VAL A 151 9.05 15.90 -8.26
N LYS A 152 8.17 16.84 -8.57
CA LYS A 152 7.80 17.94 -7.69
C LYS A 152 6.29 18.09 -7.66
N ILE A 153 5.72 18.07 -6.46
CA ILE A 153 4.32 18.43 -6.23
C ILE A 153 4.29 19.78 -5.53
N ARG A 154 3.48 20.68 -6.06
CA ARG A 154 3.18 21.98 -5.49
C ARG A 154 1.69 22.03 -5.16
N GLU A 155 1.36 22.08 -3.89
CA GLU A 155 0.00 22.22 -3.40
C GLU A 155 -0.32 23.71 -3.18
N GLU A 156 -1.52 24.15 -3.54
CA GLU A 156 -1.93 25.55 -3.46
C GLU A 156 -2.59 25.93 -2.12
N GLY A 157 -2.73 24.97 -1.22
CA GLY A 157 -3.38 25.24 0.07
C GLY A 157 -3.42 24.05 1.01
N GLY A 158 -4.49 23.96 1.80
CA GLY A 158 -4.74 22.85 2.73
C GLY A 158 -5.22 21.58 2.04
N VAL A 159 -5.63 20.60 2.85
CA VAL A 159 -6.15 19.33 2.35
C VAL A 159 -7.27 19.56 1.33
N GLY A 160 -7.19 18.87 0.18
CA GLY A 160 -8.17 18.99 -0.91
C GLY A 160 -8.01 20.24 -1.79
N SER A 161 -6.95 21.01 -1.63
CA SER A 161 -6.60 22.06 -2.58
C SER A 161 -6.02 21.50 -3.86
N ASP A 162 -6.08 22.27 -4.93
CA ASP A 162 -5.45 21.94 -6.20
C ASP A 162 -3.94 21.76 -6.02
N PHE A 163 -3.36 20.93 -6.84
CA PHE A 163 -1.93 20.70 -6.88
C PHE A 163 -1.44 20.59 -8.31
N ASP A 164 -0.22 21.00 -8.53
CA ASP A 164 0.51 20.80 -9.78
C ASP A 164 1.63 19.78 -9.55
N LEU A 165 1.65 18.73 -10.38
CA LEU A 165 2.71 17.73 -10.38
C LEU A 165 3.56 17.91 -11.61
N SER A 166 4.87 18.03 -11.42
CA SER A 166 5.84 18.07 -12.51
C SER A 166 6.81 16.89 -12.43
N ILE A 167 7.12 16.35 -13.59
CA ILE A 167 8.14 15.32 -13.80
C ILE A 167 9.24 15.93 -14.69
N ASN A 168 10.46 16.02 -14.19
CA ASN A 168 11.60 16.64 -14.87
C ASN A 168 11.30 18.07 -15.38
N GLY A 169 10.44 18.82 -14.65
CA GLY A 169 10.05 20.18 -14.99
C GLY A 169 8.88 20.31 -15.96
N LEU A 170 8.33 19.21 -16.46
CA LEU A 170 7.13 19.19 -17.28
C LEU A 170 5.90 18.90 -16.43
N SER A 171 4.83 19.69 -16.59
CA SER A 171 3.59 19.55 -15.82
C SER A 171 2.33 19.69 -16.69
N GLY A 172 1.18 19.72 -16.05
CA GLY A 172 -0.12 19.84 -16.71
C GLY A 172 -0.38 18.66 -17.66
N ASN A 173 -0.82 18.95 -18.87
CA ASN A 173 -1.18 17.91 -19.87
C ASN A 173 0.00 17.04 -20.34
N SER A 174 1.24 17.42 -20.02
CA SER A 174 2.42 16.61 -20.33
C SER A 174 2.60 15.42 -19.40
N VAL A 175 1.92 15.40 -18.26
CA VAL A 175 1.94 14.29 -17.28
C VAL A 175 0.58 13.60 -17.26
N ARG A 176 0.59 12.29 -17.45
CA ARG A 176 -0.64 11.50 -17.44
C ARG A 176 -0.74 10.63 -16.20
N TYR A 177 -1.98 10.43 -15.76
CA TYR A 177 -2.30 9.65 -14.56
C TYR A 177 -3.11 8.42 -14.94
N PHE A 178 -2.77 7.29 -14.32
CA PHE A 178 -3.41 6.00 -14.55
C PHE A 178 -3.70 5.32 -13.23
N ILE A 179 -4.74 4.48 -13.22
CA ILE A 179 -5.02 3.51 -12.17
C ILE A 179 -5.10 2.15 -12.87
N ASP A 180 -4.21 1.24 -12.50
CA ASP A 180 -4.08 -0.10 -13.11
C ASP A 180 -3.99 -0.05 -14.65
N GLY A 181 -3.27 0.94 -15.17
CA GLY A 181 -3.10 1.16 -16.61
C GLY A 181 -4.28 1.84 -17.30
N ILE A 182 -5.37 2.15 -16.60
CA ILE A 182 -6.54 2.85 -17.15
C ILE A 182 -6.37 4.36 -16.91
N PRO A 183 -6.48 5.22 -17.94
CA PRO A 183 -6.37 6.67 -17.78
C PRO A 183 -7.36 7.20 -16.74
N LEU A 184 -6.87 8.08 -15.85
CA LEU A 184 -7.69 8.65 -14.78
C LEU A 184 -8.85 9.49 -15.32
N ASP A 185 -8.64 10.17 -16.44
CA ASP A 185 -9.66 10.99 -17.12
C ASP A 185 -10.90 10.16 -17.49
N SER A 186 -10.73 8.85 -17.77
CA SER A 186 -11.84 7.94 -18.09
C SER A 186 -12.71 7.58 -16.89
N LYS A 187 -12.20 7.79 -15.67
CA LYS A 187 -12.93 7.51 -14.42
C LYS A 187 -13.73 8.71 -13.89
N GLY A 188 -13.73 9.82 -14.63
CA GLY A 188 -14.42 11.05 -14.30
C GLY A 188 -13.58 12.05 -13.50
N SER A 189 -13.92 13.33 -13.60
CA SER A 189 -13.17 14.45 -12.99
C SER A 189 -13.16 14.46 -11.45
N TYR A 190 -13.91 13.59 -10.80
CA TYR A 190 -14.02 13.55 -9.33
C TYR A 190 -13.00 12.62 -8.66
N VAL A 191 -12.29 11.77 -9.42
CA VAL A 191 -11.23 10.92 -8.91
C VAL A 191 -9.90 11.60 -9.21
N THR A 192 -9.27 12.12 -8.18
CA THR A 192 -7.96 12.76 -8.26
C THR A 192 -6.94 11.97 -7.43
N LEU A 193 -5.66 12.19 -7.70
CA LEU A 193 -4.57 11.58 -6.93
C LEU A 193 -4.72 11.86 -5.41
N ALA A 194 -5.21 13.05 -5.07
CA ALA A 194 -5.40 13.49 -3.68
C ALA A 194 -6.53 12.76 -2.94
N ASN A 195 -7.51 12.21 -3.68
CA ASN A 195 -8.72 11.59 -3.10
C ASN A 195 -8.61 10.07 -3.01
N LEU A 196 -7.57 9.46 -3.58
CA LEU A 196 -7.38 8.02 -3.52
C LEU A 196 -6.90 7.60 -2.11
N PRO A 197 -7.62 6.70 -1.44
CA PRO A 197 -7.17 6.13 -0.17
C PRO A 197 -5.85 5.38 -0.34
N VAL A 198 -4.86 5.73 0.46
CA VAL A 198 -3.51 5.12 0.41
C VAL A 198 -3.58 3.59 0.62
N ASN A 199 -4.56 3.12 1.40
CA ASN A 199 -4.77 1.70 1.67
C ASN A 199 -5.24 0.87 0.45
N LEU A 200 -5.74 1.53 -0.60
CA LEU A 200 -6.08 0.88 -1.87
C LEU A 200 -4.86 0.60 -2.74
N ILE A 201 -3.74 1.25 -2.44
CA ILE A 201 -2.58 1.31 -3.33
C ILE A 201 -1.54 0.30 -2.87
N ASP A 202 -1.08 -0.54 -3.77
CA ASP A 202 0.07 -1.43 -3.55
C ASP A 202 1.38 -0.67 -3.81
N ARG A 203 1.46 -0.02 -4.97
CA ARG A 203 2.62 0.76 -5.37
C ARG A 203 2.24 1.88 -6.34
N VAL A 204 3.14 2.85 -6.47
CA VAL A 204 3.06 3.92 -7.47
C VAL A 204 4.24 3.81 -8.40
N GLU A 205 3.99 3.71 -9.69
CA GLU A 205 4.99 3.66 -10.74
C GLU A 205 5.07 5.02 -11.43
N ILE A 206 6.25 5.63 -11.41
CA ILE A 206 6.49 6.94 -11.99
C ILE A 206 7.44 6.78 -13.16
N TYR A 207 6.93 6.90 -14.36
CA TYR A 207 7.67 6.84 -15.61
C TYR A 207 8.16 8.22 -16.00
N LYS A 208 9.48 8.37 -16.21
CA LYS A 208 10.13 9.66 -16.48
C LYS A 208 10.55 9.72 -17.94
N GLY A 209 9.77 10.40 -18.75
CA GLY A 209 10.01 10.56 -20.19
C GLY A 209 9.47 9.40 -21.02
N VAL A 210 10.12 8.23 -21.00
CA VAL A 210 9.66 7.07 -21.77
C VAL A 210 8.58 6.32 -20.99
N VAL A 211 7.38 6.26 -21.57
CA VAL A 211 6.22 5.58 -21.01
C VAL A 211 5.96 4.30 -21.79
N PRO A 212 5.61 3.18 -21.12
CA PRO A 212 5.25 1.94 -21.82
C PRO A 212 4.11 2.16 -22.83
N ALA A 213 4.15 1.49 -23.95
CA ALA A 213 3.11 1.59 -24.98
C ALA A 213 1.71 1.19 -24.45
N SER A 214 1.66 0.34 -23.40
CA SER A 214 0.43 -0.05 -22.72
C SER A 214 -0.28 1.11 -22.00
N LEU A 215 0.45 2.18 -21.65
CA LEU A 215 -0.09 3.38 -21.01
C LEU A 215 -0.39 4.52 -22.01
N GLY A 216 -0.22 4.29 -23.32
CA GLY A 216 -0.46 5.28 -24.36
C GLY A 216 0.78 6.11 -24.71
N THR A 217 0.62 7.04 -25.66
CA THR A 217 1.74 7.75 -26.31
C THR A 217 1.78 9.25 -26.06
N ASP A 218 0.81 9.82 -25.35
CA ASP A 218 0.63 11.27 -25.21
C ASP A 218 1.20 11.86 -23.89
N ALA A 219 1.96 11.06 -23.15
CA ALA A 219 2.59 11.46 -21.87
C ALA A 219 4.04 11.95 -22.12
N LEU A 220 4.22 13.13 -22.71
CA LEU A 220 5.54 13.67 -23.08
C LEU A 220 6.48 13.91 -21.89
N GLY A 221 5.93 14.33 -20.75
CA GLY A 221 6.68 14.55 -19.51
C GLY A 221 6.88 13.28 -18.67
N GLY A 222 5.97 12.33 -18.83
CA GLY A 222 5.94 11.10 -18.08
C GLY A 222 4.54 10.70 -17.61
N ALA A 223 4.48 9.59 -16.89
CA ALA A 223 3.22 9.06 -16.38
C ALA A 223 3.34 8.63 -14.91
N VAL A 224 2.26 8.78 -14.17
CA VAL A 224 2.07 8.23 -12.84
C VAL A 224 1.00 7.13 -12.93
N ASN A 225 1.40 5.89 -12.72
CA ASN A 225 0.49 4.75 -12.72
C ASN A 225 0.35 4.22 -11.28
N ILE A 226 -0.85 4.28 -10.76
CA ILE A 226 -1.20 3.80 -9.43
C ILE A 226 -1.66 2.36 -9.58
N ILE A 227 -0.95 1.44 -8.95
CA ILE A 227 -1.31 0.02 -8.94
C ILE A 227 -2.06 -0.26 -7.65
N THR A 228 -3.28 -0.73 -7.80
CA THR A 228 -4.12 -1.10 -6.66
C THR A 228 -3.74 -2.45 -6.09
N GLN A 229 -4.09 -2.68 -4.82
CA GLN A 229 -3.78 -3.93 -4.15
C GLN A 229 -4.54 -5.10 -4.80
N ALA A 230 -3.79 -6.06 -5.34
CA ALA A 230 -4.31 -7.31 -5.90
C ALA A 230 -3.60 -8.50 -5.25
N GLU A 231 -3.87 -8.77 -3.97
CA GLU A 231 -3.33 -9.93 -3.29
C GLU A 231 -4.09 -11.22 -3.67
N LYS A 232 -3.37 -12.35 -3.77
CA LYS A 232 -3.99 -13.66 -4.04
C LYS A 232 -4.60 -14.33 -2.79
N LYS A 233 -5.07 -13.50 -1.84
CA LYS A 233 -5.67 -13.96 -0.58
C LYS A 233 -6.75 -12.99 -0.12
N SER A 234 -7.66 -13.47 0.71
CA SER A 234 -8.61 -12.59 1.41
C SER A 234 -7.89 -11.77 2.48
N PHE A 235 -8.23 -10.49 2.57
CA PHE A 235 -7.71 -9.58 3.60
C PHE A 235 -8.77 -8.53 3.94
N MET A 236 -8.57 -7.85 5.04
CA MET A 236 -9.32 -6.66 5.44
C MET A 236 -8.38 -5.70 6.16
N ASP A 237 -8.38 -4.46 5.72
CA ASP A 237 -7.60 -3.37 6.28
C ASP A 237 -8.53 -2.21 6.61
N ALA A 238 -8.38 -1.66 7.80
CA ALA A 238 -9.12 -0.48 8.24
C ALA A 238 -8.17 0.48 8.95
N SER A 239 -8.25 1.76 8.62
CA SER A 239 -7.45 2.80 9.24
C SER A 239 -8.27 4.02 9.57
N TYR A 240 -7.91 4.67 10.70
CA TYR A 240 -8.42 5.97 11.06
C TYR A 240 -7.28 6.85 11.56
N SER A 241 -7.23 8.07 11.06
CA SER A 241 -6.19 9.02 11.41
C SER A 241 -6.76 10.40 11.72
N ILE A 242 -6.11 11.09 12.66
CA ILE A 242 -6.41 12.46 13.07
C ILE A 242 -5.15 13.29 12.82
N GLY A 243 -5.33 14.43 12.17
CA GLY A 243 -4.26 15.38 11.87
C GLY A 243 -4.59 16.80 12.35
N SER A 244 -3.67 17.72 12.10
CA SER A 244 -3.86 19.15 12.36
C SER A 244 -5.05 19.71 11.61
N PHE A 245 -5.57 20.84 12.11
CA PHE A 245 -6.67 21.58 11.46
C PHE A 245 -7.97 20.77 11.34
N HIS A 246 -8.25 19.93 12.34
CA HIS A 246 -9.41 19.04 12.39
C HIS A 246 -9.47 18.11 11.17
N THR A 247 -8.33 17.59 10.78
CA THR A 247 -8.26 16.63 9.68
C THR A 247 -8.54 15.23 10.21
N HIS A 248 -9.50 14.54 9.59
CA HIS A 248 -9.89 13.18 9.89
C HIS A 248 -9.89 12.36 8.61
N ARG A 249 -9.30 11.19 8.63
CA ARG A 249 -9.34 10.23 7.51
C ARG A 249 -9.71 8.87 8.03
N ALA A 250 -10.67 8.23 7.37
CA ALA A 250 -11.09 6.86 7.65
C ALA A 250 -11.07 6.07 6.35
N ASN A 251 -10.43 4.91 6.35
CA ASN A 251 -10.37 4.04 5.18
C ASN A 251 -10.70 2.62 5.59
N LEU A 252 -11.41 1.93 4.71
CA LEU A 252 -11.68 0.50 4.77
C LEU A 252 -11.39 -0.09 3.40
N ASN A 253 -10.57 -1.13 3.35
CA ASN A 253 -10.28 -1.89 2.15
C ASN A 253 -10.33 -3.37 2.49
N ALA A 254 -11.03 -4.18 1.68
CA ALA A 254 -11.10 -5.60 1.89
C ALA A 254 -11.11 -6.34 0.56
N GLN A 255 -10.67 -7.59 0.59
CA GLN A 255 -10.80 -8.52 -0.50
C GLN A 255 -11.31 -9.86 0.03
N PHE A 256 -12.34 -10.36 -0.57
CA PHE A 256 -12.87 -11.70 -0.33
C PHE A 256 -12.63 -12.53 -1.58
N MET A 257 -11.91 -13.64 -1.43
CA MET A 257 -11.58 -14.53 -2.54
C MET A 257 -12.01 -15.96 -2.21
N GLU A 258 -12.82 -16.53 -3.09
CA GLU A 258 -13.19 -17.95 -3.04
C GLU A 258 -12.29 -18.73 -4.02
N ARG A 259 -11.41 -19.58 -3.50
CA ARG A 259 -10.36 -20.26 -4.29
C ARG A 259 -10.91 -21.27 -5.29
N HIS A 260 -12.01 -21.95 -4.97
CA HIS A 260 -12.58 -22.98 -5.86
C HIS A 260 -13.26 -22.38 -7.08
N THR A 261 -14.03 -21.32 -6.87
CA THR A 261 -14.77 -20.64 -7.93
C THR A 261 -13.93 -19.58 -8.63
N GLY A 262 -12.87 -19.10 -8.00
CA GLY A 262 -12.09 -17.94 -8.46
C GLY A 262 -12.84 -16.62 -8.28
N LEU A 263 -13.98 -16.61 -7.56
CA LEU A 263 -14.74 -15.40 -7.29
C LEU A 263 -13.96 -14.47 -6.37
N VAL A 264 -13.90 -13.21 -6.73
CA VAL A 264 -13.24 -12.16 -5.95
C VAL A 264 -14.20 -10.98 -5.80
N VAL A 265 -14.31 -10.43 -4.59
CA VAL A 265 -15.07 -9.20 -4.30
C VAL A 265 -14.18 -8.26 -3.49
N ARG A 266 -14.05 -7.01 -3.94
CA ARG A 266 -13.17 -5.97 -3.35
C ARG A 266 -13.99 -4.73 -3.02
N PRO A 267 -14.58 -4.60 -1.83
CA PRO A 267 -15.14 -3.34 -1.35
C PRO A 267 -14.04 -2.42 -0.82
N ALA A 268 -14.17 -1.12 -1.09
CA ALA A 268 -13.29 -0.09 -0.56
C ALA A 268 -14.08 1.18 -0.25
N ILE A 269 -13.77 1.82 0.87
CA ILE A 269 -14.38 3.10 1.29
C ILE A 269 -13.27 3.98 1.85
N GLY A 270 -13.23 5.22 1.40
CA GLY A 270 -12.36 6.27 1.92
C GLY A 270 -13.15 7.52 2.25
N ILE A 271 -12.95 8.06 3.45
CA ILE A 271 -13.57 9.30 3.91
C ILE A 271 -12.44 10.22 4.37
N SER A 272 -12.45 11.46 3.91
CA SER A 272 -11.55 12.51 4.36
C SER A 272 -12.32 13.77 4.70
N TYR A 273 -11.98 14.37 5.83
CA TYR A 273 -12.55 15.64 6.28
C TYR A 273 -11.45 16.53 6.83
N SER A 274 -11.48 17.82 6.55
CA SER A 274 -10.60 18.81 7.17
C SER A 274 -11.30 20.17 7.24
N LYS A 275 -11.11 20.89 8.32
CA LYS A 275 -11.52 22.32 8.39
C LYS A 275 -10.54 23.23 7.69
N ASN A 276 -9.27 22.83 7.54
CA ASN A 276 -8.20 23.65 7.01
C ASN A 276 -8.09 25.05 7.68
N ASP A 277 -8.38 25.13 8.99
CA ASP A 277 -8.44 26.38 9.75
C ASP A 277 -7.05 26.82 10.28
N TYR A 278 -6.02 26.64 9.47
CA TYR A 278 -4.65 27.03 9.82
C TYR A 278 -4.47 28.56 9.86
N ARG A 279 -3.48 29.04 10.63
CA ARG A 279 -3.09 30.44 10.63
C ARG A 279 -2.21 30.76 9.43
N MET A 280 -2.63 31.72 8.65
CA MET A 280 -1.82 32.29 7.59
C MET A 280 -0.88 33.36 8.19
N LYS A 281 0.29 33.54 7.59
CA LYS A 281 1.26 34.55 8.03
C LYS A 281 1.36 35.68 7.01
N ASP A 282 1.42 36.89 7.52
CA ASP A 282 1.65 38.11 6.75
C ASP A 282 0.75 38.25 5.51
N VAL A 283 -0.54 37.97 5.66
CA VAL A 283 -1.48 38.10 4.57
C VAL A 283 -2.20 39.43 4.64
N GLN A 284 -2.46 40.01 3.46
CA GLN A 284 -3.24 41.20 3.33
C GLN A 284 -4.72 40.93 3.68
N MET A 285 -5.26 41.70 4.58
CA MET A 285 -6.65 41.59 5.01
C MET A 285 -7.26 43.00 5.17
N ARG A 286 -8.58 43.10 5.18
CA ARG A 286 -9.25 44.37 5.55
C ARG A 286 -9.30 44.45 7.08
N ASN A 287 -9.21 45.71 7.58
CA ASN A 287 -9.49 46.00 8.99
C ASN A 287 -10.95 45.72 9.34
N GLU A 288 -11.33 45.88 10.61
CA GLU A 288 -12.71 45.63 11.10
C GLU A 288 -13.76 46.52 10.45
N THR A 289 -13.38 47.74 10.05
CA THR A 289 -14.26 48.70 9.38
C THR A 289 -14.33 48.48 7.87
N GLY A 290 -13.41 47.69 7.31
CA GLY A 290 -13.39 47.32 5.89
C GLY A 290 -12.80 48.36 4.95
N ASP A 291 -12.33 49.51 5.48
CA ASP A 291 -11.88 50.67 4.71
C ASP A 291 -10.37 50.69 4.43
N GLN A 292 -9.57 49.94 5.21
CA GLN A 292 -8.11 49.90 5.06
C GLN A 292 -7.58 48.45 4.92
N PHE A 293 -6.50 48.34 4.17
CA PHE A 293 -5.73 47.10 4.10
C PHE A 293 -4.68 47.09 5.20
N ILE A 294 -4.65 45.98 5.94
CA ILE A 294 -3.66 45.71 6.96
C ILE A 294 -3.03 44.34 6.69
N TYR A 295 -1.85 44.11 7.24
CA TYR A 295 -1.22 42.79 7.24
C TYR A 295 -1.43 42.14 8.59
N GLY A 296 -1.74 40.84 8.58
CA GLY A 296 -2.00 40.10 9.81
C GLY A 296 -1.91 38.61 9.64
N ASN A 297 -2.16 37.90 10.73
CA ASN A 297 -2.07 36.43 10.80
C ASN A 297 -3.46 35.82 11.12
N PRO A 298 -4.47 35.95 10.25
CA PRO A 298 -5.80 35.41 10.50
C PRO A 298 -5.80 33.90 10.37
N LYS A 299 -6.81 33.28 10.96
CA LYS A 299 -7.16 31.91 10.65
C LYS A 299 -7.82 31.83 9.28
N ARG A 300 -7.45 30.79 8.51
CA ARG A 300 -8.13 30.48 7.26
C ARG A 300 -9.60 30.15 7.56
N PHE A 301 -10.49 30.58 6.71
CA PHE A 301 -11.92 30.28 6.75
C PHE A 301 -12.43 30.01 5.34
N HIS A 302 -13.55 29.32 5.19
CA HIS A 302 -14.07 28.86 3.89
C HIS A 302 -13.04 28.09 3.09
N ASP A 303 -12.41 27.12 3.76
CA ASP A 303 -11.44 26.19 3.14
C ASP A 303 -11.71 24.72 3.57
N GLY A 304 -12.91 24.50 4.12
CA GLY A 304 -13.35 23.17 4.52
C GLY A 304 -13.32 22.18 3.37
N TYR A 305 -13.03 20.95 3.69
CA TYR A 305 -12.92 19.86 2.74
C TYR A 305 -13.62 18.61 3.25
N PHE A 306 -14.41 17.98 2.39
CA PHE A 306 -14.99 16.67 2.61
C PHE A 306 -14.85 15.84 1.33
N SER A 307 -14.41 14.60 1.45
CA SER A 307 -14.36 13.64 0.34
C SER A 307 -14.82 12.29 0.82
N LEU A 308 -15.66 11.65 0.02
CA LEU A 308 -16.09 10.27 0.15
C LEU A 308 -15.82 9.57 -1.18
N LEU A 309 -15.07 8.48 -1.12
CA LEU A 309 -14.93 7.52 -2.23
C LEU A 309 -15.42 6.16 -1.75
N ALA A 310 -16.38 5.57 -2.45
CA ALA A 310 -16.83 4.20 -2.24
C ALA A 310 -16.68 3.44 -3.56
N GLN A 311 -16.06 2.28 -3.50
CA GLN A 311 -15.83 1.42 -4.66
C GLN A 311 -16.16 -0.02 -4.29
N ILE A 312 -16.78 -0.72 -5.21
CA ILE A 312 -16.92 -2.16 -5.17
C ILE A 312 -16.49 -2.74 -6.50
N GLU A 313 -15.67 -3.75 -6.44
CA GLU A 313 -15.22 -4.50 -7.59
C GLU A 313 -15.54 -5.97 -7.37
N ALA A 314 -16.12 -6.62 -8.37
CA ALA A 314 -16.46 -8.05 -8.32
C ALA A 314 -16.03 -8.71 -9.63
N GLY A 315 -15.45 -9.90 -9.53
CA GLY A 315 -14.95 -10.58 -10.70
C GLY A 315 -14.53 -12.02 -10.43
N ILE A 316 -13.95 -12.61 -11.44
CA ILE A 316 -13.45 -13.98 -11.42
C ILE A 316 -11.99 -14.00 -11.91
N THR A 317 -11.20 -14.90 -11.34
CA THR A 317 -9.79 -15.09 -11.70
C THR A 317 -9.49 -16.55 -12.01
N GLY A 318 -8.41 -16.78 -12.80
CA GLY A 318 -7.88 -18.13 -13.05
C GLY A 318 -8.81 -19.04 -13.86
N LYS A 319 -9.54 -18.51 -14.84
CA LYS A 319 -10.34 -19.29 -15.77
C LYS A 319 -9.58 -19.56 -17.07
N PHE A 320 -9.87 -20.69 -17.74
CA PHE A 320 -9.22 -21.07 -19.00
C PHE A 320 -9.43 -20.04 -20.13
N TRP A 321 -10.51 -19.25 -20.04
CA TRP A 321 -10.91 -18.25 -21.06
C TRP A 321 -10.57 -16.80 -20.66
N ALA A 322 -10.21 -16.56 -19.38
CA ALA A 322 -9.76 -15.26 -18.92
C ALA A 322 -8.91 -15.44 -17.64
N ASP A 323 -7.74 -14.83 -17.61
CA ASP A 323 -6.93 -14.77 -16.40
C ASP A 323 -7.64 -13.98 -15.31
N GLU A 324 -8.23 -12.84 -15.69
CA GLU A 324 -9.00 -11.98 -14.80
C GLU A 324 -10.14 -11.30 -15.58
N LEU A 325 -11.32 -11.23 -14.97
CA LEU A 325 -12.45 -10.45 -15.45
C LEU A 325 -13.13 -9.77 -14.27
N PHE A 326 -13.16 -8.45 -14.24
CA PHE A 326 -13.75 -7.66 -13.17
C PHE A 326 -14.76 -6.64 -13.70
N VAL A 327 -15.79 -6.40 -12.89
CA VAL A 327 -16.73 -5.29 -13.04
C VAL A 327 -16.62 -4.44 -11.78
N SER A 328 -16.44 -3.14 -11.96
CA SER A 328 -16.31 -2.18 -10.86
C SER A 328 -17.43 -1.14 -10.93
N ALA A 329 -17.90 -0.74 -9.75
CA ALA A 329 -18.76 0.42 -9.57
C ALA A 329 -18.12 1.33 -8.52
N SER A 330 -18.12 2.63 -8.77
CA SER A 330 -17.56 3.62 -7.85
C SER A 330 -18.52 4.79 -7.68
N TYR A 331 -18.54 5.30 -6.45
CA TYR A 331 -19.23 6.55 -6.10
C TYR A 331 -18.24 7.48 -5.44
N SER A 332 -18.17 8.72 -5.92
CA SER A 332 -17.31 9.74 -5.35
C SER A 332 -18.11 10.99 -5.09
N LYS A 333 -17.91 11.60 -3.92
CA LYS A 333 -18.43 12.92 -3.56
C LYS A 333 -17.30 13.75 -2.97
N THR A 334 -17.12 14.96 -3.47
CA THR A 334 -16.15 15.92 -2.92
C THR A 334 -16.82 17.25 -2.75
N ASP A 335 -16.75 17.79 -1.55
CA ASP A 335 -17.19 19.13 -1.20
C ASP A 335 -15.95 19.92 -0.76
N LYS A 336 -15.64 21.01 -1.44
CA LYS A 336 -14.55 21.92 -1.11
C LYS A 336 -15.09 23.33 -1.01
N GLU A 337 -14.91 23.94 0.16
CA GLU A 337 -15.15 25.35 0.32
C GLU A 337 -14.01 26.13 -0.33
N LEU A 338 -14.34 27.08 -1.17
CA LEU A 338 -13.36 27.91 -1.86
C LEU A 338 -13.46 29.34 -1.34
N GLN A 339 -12.37 29.83 -0.79
CA GLN A 339 -12.26 31.24 -0.49
C GLN A 339 -11.87 32.00 -1.75
N THR A 340 -12.80 32.78 -2.30
CA THR A 340 -12.55 33.58 -3.49
C THR A 340 -11.87 34.90 -3.12
N GLY A 341 -10.86 35.27 -3.92
CA GLY A 341 -10.14 36.54 -3.81
C GLY A 341 -8.84 36.46 -3.00
N SER A 342 -7.93 37.39 -3.30
CA SER A 342 -6.62 37.52 -2.67
C SER A 342 -6.66 38.12 -1.25
N ILE A 343 -7.80 38.70 -0.88
CA ILE A 343 -7.99 39.43 0.40
C ILE A 343 -8.70 38.51 1.38
N GLN A 344 -8.06 38.26 2.50
CA GLN A 344 -8.58 37.40 3.56
C GLN A 344 -9.54 38.23 4.45
N THR A 345 -10.80 38.41 4.02
CA THR A 345 -11.83 39.04 4.81
C THR A 345 -12.95 38.07 5.14
N LYS A 346 -13.49 38.16 6.36
CA LYS A 346 -14.83 37.64 6.63
C LYS A 346 -15.82 38.54 5.89
N VAL A 347 -16.57 37.98 4.98
CA VAL A 347 -17.79 38.62 4.49
C VAL A 347 -18.86 38.28 5.51
N TYR A 348 -19.36 39.27 6.24
CA TYR A 348 -20.47 39.11 7.17
C TYR A 348 -21.78 39.12 6.39
#